data_d43550e31c9c3897ff2743bda7279b36
#
_entry.id   d43550e31c9c3897ff2743bda7279b36
#
_cell.length_a   1.000
_cell.length_b   1.000
_cell.length_c   1.000
_cell.angle_alpha   90.00
_cell.angle_beta   90.00
_cell.angle_gamma   90.00
#
_symmetry.space_group_name_H-M   'P 1'
#
loop_
_entity.id
_entity.type
_entity.pdbx_description
1 polymer ?
#
loop_
_entity_poly.entity_id
_entity_poly.type
_entity_poly.pdbx_seq_one_letter_code
_entity_poly.pdbx_strand_id
1 'polypeptide(L)'
;MSPPVIMTAIGLAVISAPSAFLFLWLSYKRTGELSYRSLAFCLLGLFFILSGNAVNYVLFDFLHHWDSRAQFLILNEVFLAAVITHGFLLRFAYESTRTEITSSKRVVFWAFSILFFFLVLSLPIFLMPNAIDIAHGYLASTLYAAVCQFYATFVIIRNRAKLPQFFGFLPVFGLAFVVMNVLSVLNDTFRFGALLGVPAFPFSPFCLFLADLFIVFGCIRELLRKKEGTLALPGGLDLGLTDRESEIVPLIVEGLSNEAIASKLFISPHTVKNHVTSIFRKSGATNRFDLLKRISAGKAS
;
A
#
# COMPACT_ATOMS: atom_id res chain seq x y z
N MET A 1 25.33 3.05 17.96
CA MET A 1 24.21 2.38 18.67
C MET A 1 24.61 0.97 18.97
N SER A 2 24.13 0.41 20.08
CA SER A 2 24.38 -1.00 20.33
C SER A 2 23.66 -1.86 19.27
N PRO A 3 24.31 -2.90 18.75
CA PRO A 3 23.72 -3.84 17.80
C PRO A 3 22.27 -4.25 18.10
N PRO A 4 21.85 -4.42 19.37
CA PRO A 4 20.49 -4.78 19.71
C PRO A 4 19.40 -3.78 19.22
N VAL A 5 19.68 -2.49 19.20
CA VAL A 5 18.66 -1.49 18.81
C VAL A 5 18.36 -1.53 17.31
N ILE A 6 19.40 -1.70 16.49
CA ILE A 6 19.24 -1.83 15.02
C ILE A 6 18.49 -3.12 14.71
N MET A 7 18.87 -4.24 15.33
CA MET A 7 18.22 -5.53 15.16
C MET A 7 16.76 -5.50 15.61
N THR A 8 16.47 -4.81 16.73
CA THR A 8 15.09 -4.66 17.19
C THR A 8 14.25 -3.87 16.20
N ALA A 9 14.76 -2.75 15.65
CA ALA A 9 14.03 -1.94 14.68
C ALA A 9 13.75 -2.70 13.37
N ILE A 10 14.75 -3.42 12.85
CA ILE A 10 14.58 -4.27 11.67
C ILE A 10 13.60 -5.42 11.98
N GLY A 11 13.73 -6.08 13.13
CA GLY A 11 12.85 -7.17 13.54
C GLY A 11 11.39 -6.74 13.63
N LEU A 12 11.11 -5.57 14.23
CA LEU A 12 9.76 -5.02 14.31
C LEU A 12 9.18 -4.75 12.91
N ALA A 13 9.95 -4.16 11.99
CA ALA A 13 9.51 -3.90 10.64
C ALA A 13 9.28 -5.21 9.83
N VAL A 14 10.14 -6.21 9.99
CA VAL A 14 10.00 -7.53 9.33
C VAL A 14 8.76 -8.27 9.85
N ILE A 15 8.44 -8.16 11.14
CA ILE A 15 7.27 -8.83 11.74
C ILE A 15 5.97 -8.11 11.36
N SER A 16 5.96 -6.77 11.26
CA SER A 16 4.76 -5.99 10.94
C SER A 16 4.33 -6.09 9.48
N ALA A 17 5.26 -6.20 8.54
CA ALA A 17 4.98 -6.21 7.11
C ALA A 17 4.04 -7.34 6.64
N PRO A 18 4.19 -8.62 7.07
CA PRO A 18 3.25 -9.69 6.71
C PRO A 18 1.83 -9.42 7.22
N SER A 19 1.68 -8.84 8.41
CA SER A 19 0.38 -8.48 8.96
C SER A 19 -0.29 -7.40 8.13
N ALA A 20 0.43 -6.34 7.79
CA ALA A 20 -0.07 -5.27 6.92
C ALA A 20 -0.43 -5.78 5.52
N PHE A 21 0.40 -6.66 4.94
CA PHE A 21 0.09 -7.33 3.67
C PHE A 21 -1.22 -8.11 3.75
N LEU A 22 -1.41 -8.94 4.79
CA LEU A 22 -2.62 -9.75 4.97
C LEU A 22 -3.86 -8.87 5.07
N PHE A 23 -3.83 -7.80 5.89
CA PHE A 23 -4.95 -6.88 6.02
C PHE A 23 -5.32 -6.18 4.71
N LEU A 24 -4.33 -5.73 3.94
CA LEU A 24 -4.55 -5.13 2.63
C LEU A 24 -5.10 -6.13 1.62
N TRP A 25 -4.58 -7.36 1.63
CA TRP A 25 -5.07 -8.43 0.76
C TRP A 25 -6.52 -8.79 1.06
N LEU A 26 -6.89 -8.91 2.33
CA LEU A 26 -8.27 -9.14 2.75
C LEU A 26 -9.17 -7.95 2.37
N SER A 27 -8.69 -6.71 2.54
CA SER A 27 -9.40 -5.51 2.10
C SER A 27 -9.62 -5.51 0.58
N TYR A 28 -8.62 -5.90 -0.21
CA TYR A 28 -8.77 -6.07 -1.65
C TYR A 28 -9.82 -7.15 -1.99
N LYS A 29 -9.75 -8.33 -1.36
CA LYS A 29 -10.72 -9.41 -1.58
C LYS A 29 -12.15 -8.98 -1.25
N ARG A 30 -12.32 -8.13 -0.24
CA ARG A 30 -13.63 -7.64 0.20
C ARG A 30 -14.18 -6.52 -0.68
N THR A 31 -13.34 -5.59 -1.12
CA THR A 31 -13.77 -4.35 -1.81
C THR A 31 -13.61 -4.42 -3.32
N GLY A 32 -12.72 -5.28 -3.84
CA GLY A 32 -12.33 -5.31 -5.25
C GLY A 32 -11.44 -4.13 -5.69
N GLU A 33 -11.11 -3.20 -4.78
CA GLU A 33 -10.31 -2.03 -5.14
C GLU A 33 -8.83 -2.38 -5.38
N LEU A 34 -8.37 -2.12 -6.58
CA LEU A 34 -7.00 -2.45 -7.04
C LEU A 34 -5.90 -1.77 -6.22
N SER A 35 -6.18 -0.58 -5.67
CA SER A 35 -5.24 0.17 -4.83
C SER A 35 -4.78 -0.62 -3.60
N TYR A 36 -5.69 -1.37 -2.94
CA TYR A 36 -5.29 -2.24 -1.83
C TYR A 36 -4.34 -3.35 -2.28
N ARG A 37 -4.57 -3.93 -3.46
CA ARG A 37 -3.70 -4.96 -4.02
C ARG A 37 -2.31 -4.40 -4.33
N SER A 38 -2.23 -3.25 -4.98
CA SER A 38 -0.95 -2.64 -5.33
C SER A 38 -0.16 -2.23 -4.09
N LEU A 39 -0.83 -1.72 -3.06
CA LEU A 39 -0.19 -1.41 -1.78
C LEU A 39 0.29 -2.68 -1.06
N ALA A 40 -0.48 -3.78 -1.10
CA ALA A 40 -0.06 -5.05 -0.52
C ALA A 40 1.24 -5.56 -1.17
N PHE A 41 1.34 -5.56 -2.50
CA PHE A 41 2.58 -5.95 -3.18
C PHE A 41 3.74 -4.98 -2.91
N CYS A 42 3.46 -3.68 -2.72
CA CYS A 42 4.47 -2.72 -2.28
C CYS A 42 5.04 -3.13 -0.90
N LEU A 43 4.20 -3.49 0.07
CA LEU A 43 4.65 -3.94 1.40
C LEU A 43 5.39 -5.28 1.35
N LEU A 44 4.95 -6.20 0.49
CA LEU A 44 5.68 -7.45 0.28
C LEU A 44 7.10 -7.19 -0.25
N GLY A 45 7.26 -6.27 -1.19
CA GLY A 45 8.58 -5.88 -1.68
C GLY A 45 9.43 -5.18 -0.59
N LEU A 46 8.83 -4.33 0.24
CA LEU A 46 9.51 -3.73 1.40
C LEU A 46 9.97 -4.79 2.41
N PHE A 47 9.20 -5.85 2.62
CA PHE A 47 9.61 -7.00 3.44
C PHE A 47 10.88 -7.64 2.91
N PHE A 48 11.00 -7.88 1.61
CA PHE A 48 12.22 -8.43 1.01
C PHE A 48 13.41 -7.48 1.15
N ILE A 49 13.23 -6.19 0.92
CA ILE A 49 14.27 -5.17 1.12
C ILE A 49 14.80 -5.20 2.57
N LEU A 50 13.89 -5.22 3.54
CA LEU A 50 14.26 -5.25 4.96
C LEU A 50 14.95 -6.55 5.35
N SER A 51 14.46 -7.68 4.83
CA SER A 51 15.06 -8.99 5.09
C SER A 51 16.47 -9.09 4.52
N GLY A 52 16.69 -8.62 3.28
CA GLY A 52 18.02 -8.56 2.66
C GLY A 52 18.98 -7.66 3.45
N ASN A 53 18.51 -6.48 3.87
CA ASN A 53 19.30 -5.57 4.73
C ASN A 53 19.62 -6.18 6.10
N ALA A 54 18.67 -6.93 6.69
CA ALA A 54 18.92 -7.64 7.96
C ALA A 54 19.99 -8.72 7.80
N VAL A 55 19.92 -9.51 6.74
CA VAL A 55 20.93 -10.54 6.42
C VAL A 55 22.30 -9.90 6.20
N ASN A 56 22.35 -8.81 5.43
CA ASN A 56 23.57 -8.06 5.20
C ASN A 56 24.20 -7.58 6.52
N TYR A 57 23.39 -6.95 7.38
CA TYR A 57 23.82 -6.47 8.68
C TYR A 57 24.36 -7.61 9.58
N VAL A 58 23.64 -8.74 9.66
CA VAL A 58 24.07 -9.88 10.50
C VAL A 58 25.37 -10.48 9.99
N LEU A 59 25.49 -10.73 8.68
CA LEU A 59 26.67 -11.42 8.14
C LEU A 59 27.91 -10.55 8.16
N PHE A 60 27.79 -9.28 7.77
CA PHE A 60 28.97 -8.44 7.50
C PHE A 60 29.31 -7.49 8.65
N ASP A 61 28.31 -6.87 9.29
CA ASP A 61 28.57 -5.92 10.38
C ASP A 61 28.69 -6.61 11.74
N PHE A 62 27.88 -7.65 11.99
CA PHE A 62 27.86 -8.32 13.29
C PHE A 62 28.82 -9.52 13.37
N LEU A 63 28.79 -10.42 12.37
CA LEU A 63 29.65 -11.61 12.34
C LEU A 63 31.02 -11.36 11.70
N HIS A 64 31.23 -10.16 11.14
CA HIS A 64 32.47 -9.78 10.43
C HIS A 64 32.87 -10.76 9.32
N HIS A 65 31.89 -11.32 8.64
CA HIS A 65 32.10 -12.29 7.56
C HIS A 65 32.22 -11.53 6.24
N TRP A 66 33.43 -11.17 5.84
CA TRP A 66 33.70 -10.32 4.67
C TRP A 66 33.85 -11.16 3.41
N ASP A 67 32.76 -11.44 2.71
CA ASP A 67 32.76 -11.95 1.35
C ASP A 67 32.10 -10.94 0.40
N SER A 68 32.91 -10.24 -0.39
CA SER A 68 32.45 -9.21 -1.32
C SER A 68 31.48 -9.75 -2.38
N ARG A 69 31.58 -11.04 -2.77
CA ARG A 69 30.64 -11.65 -3.72
C ARG A 69 29.26 -11.87 -3.07
N ALA A 70 29.22 -12.36 -1.84
CA ALA A 70 27.98 -12.56 -1.11
C ALA A 70 27.29 -11.21 -0.85
N GLN A 71 28.03 -10.19 -0.41
CA GLN A 71 27.49 -8.84 -0.23
C GLN A 71 26.89 -8.29 -1.54
N PHE A 72 27.59 -8.49 -2.65
CA PHE A 72 27.12 -8.07 -3.95
C PHE A 72 25.82 -8.76 -4.35
N LEU A 73 25.67 -10.05 -4.14
CA LEU A 73 24.43 -10.78 -4.42
C LEU A 73 23.25 -10.24 -3.60
N ILE A 74 23.46 -10.02 -2.31
CA ILE A 74 22.43 -9.44 -1.42
C ILE A 74 22.05 -8.03 -1.85
N LEU A 75 23.04 -7.19 -2.23
CA LEU A 75 22.76 -5.83 -2.72
C LEU A 75 21.91 -5.83 -4.00
N ASN A 76 22.20 -6.75 -4.93
CA ASN A 76 21.40 -6.90 -6.15
C ASN A 76 19.97 -7.37 -5.86
N GLU A 77 19.79 -8.31 -4.92
CA GLU A 77 18.46 -8.76 -4.49
C GLU A 77 17.66 -7.58 -3.90
N VAL A 78 18.27 -6.84 -2.97
CA VAL A 78 17.65 -5.67 -2.34
C VAL A 78 17.28 -4.62 -3.38
N PHE A 79 18.13 -4.37 -4.36
CA PHE A 79 17.84 -3.40 -5.42
C PHE A 79 16.73 -3.88 -6.35
N LEU A 80 16.73 -5.15 -6.76
CA LEU A 80 15.66 -5.73 -7.57
C LEU A 80 14.30 -5.64 -6.84
N ALA A 81 14.29 -5.99 -5.55
CA ALA A 81 13.11 -5.82 -4.70
C ALA A 81 12.67 -4.36 -4.62
N ALA A 82 13.62 -3.40 -4.55
CA ALA A 82 13.31 -1.97 -4.56
C ALA A 82 12.66 -1.53 -5.89
N VAL A 83 13.16 -1.97 -7.04
CA VAL A 83 12.57 -1.65 -8.35
C VAL A 83 11.13 -2.14 -8.44
N ILE A 84 10.88 -3.40 -8.04
CA ILE A 84 9.54 -3.99 -8.04
C ILE A 84 8.61 -3.23 -7.07
N THR A 85 9.09 -2.96 -5.86
CA THR A 85 8.35 -2.21 -4.82
C THR A 85 7.91 -0.84 -5.32
N HIS A 86 8.82 -0.08 -5.91
CA HIS A 86 8.52 1.26 -6.41
C HIS A 86 7.62 1.24 -7.65
N GLY A 87 7.68 0.18 -8.46
CA GLY A 87 6.70 -0.07 -9.53
C GLY A 87 5.28 -0.22 -8.98
N PHE A 88 5.11 -0.99 -7.90
CA PHE A 88 3.81 -1.12 -7.22
C PHE A 88 3.40 0.14 -6.47
N LEU A 89 4.34 0.88 -5.87
CA LEU A 89 4.07 2.17 -5.23
C LEU A 89 3.53 3.19 -6.25
N LEU A 90 4.16 3.28 -7.41
CA LEU A 90 3.69 4.15 -8.48
C LEU A 90 2.30 3.74 -8.96
N ARG A 91 2.09 2.44 -9.18
CA ARG A 91 0.78 1.91 -9.54
C ARG A 91 -0.28 2.23 -8.48
N PHE A 92 0.03 2.04 -7.21
CA PHE A 92 -0.82 2.40 -6.09
C PHE A 92 -1.19 3.89 -6.09
N ALA A 93 -0.23 4.80 -6.32
CA ALA A 93 -0.49 6.23 -6.38
C ALA A 93 -1.51 6.62 -7.46
N TYR A 94 -1.45 5.97 -8.63
CA TYR A 94 -2.41 6.20 -9.70
C TYR A 94 -3.77 5.54 -9.43
N GLU A 95 -3.80 4.30 -8.95
CA GLU A 95 -5.04 3.58 -8.64
C GLU A 95 -5.80 4.24 -7.48
N SER A 96 -5.11 4.66 -6.41
CA SER A 96 -5.73 5.35 -5.26
C SER A 96 -6.31 6.71 -5.63
N THR A 97 -5.72 7.39 -6.60
CA THR A 97 -6.21 8.68 -7.11
C THR A 97 -7.18 8.54 -8.30
N ARG A 98 -7.54 7.30 -8.67
CA ARG A 98 -8.41 7.00 -9.82
C ARG A 98 -7.97 7.72 -11.10
N THR A 99 -6.66 7.77 -11.32
CA THR A 99 -6.03 8.33 -12.52
C THR A 99 -5.36 7.22 -13.30
N GLU A 100 -5.29 7.36 -14.62
CA GLU A 100 -4.67 6.34 -15.48
C GLU A 100 -3.18 6.62 -15.69
N ILE A 101 -2.38 5.56 -15.62
CA ILE A 101 -0.99 5.61 -16.04
C ILE A 101 -0.96 5.45 -17.56
N THR A 102 -0.55 6.48 -18.28
CA THR A 102 -0.33 6.37 -19.73
C THR A 102 0.78 5.36 -20.05
N SER A 103 0.67 4.70 -21.20
CA SER A 103 1.70 3.74 -21.65
C SER A 103 3.10 4.36 -21.70
N SER A 104 3.21 5.61 -22.14
CA SER A 104 4.48 6.35 -22.16
C SER A 104 5.10 6.48 -20.77
N LYS A 105 4.34 6.83 -19.73
CA LYS A 105 4.85 6.94 -18.36
C LYS A 105 5.33 5.60 -17.81
N ARG A 106 4.65 4.50 -18.13
CA ARG A 106 5.08 3.15 -17.76
C ARG A 106 6.40 2.79 -18.42
N VAL A 107 6.53 3.03 -19.73
CA VAL A 107 7.76 2.78 -20.47
C VAL A 107 8.91 3.60 -19.91
N VAL A 108 8.71 4.90 -19.68
CA VAL A 108 9.74 5.78 -19.09
C VAL A 108 10.17 5.28 -17.70
N PHE A 109 9.24 4.89 -16.85
CA PHE A 109 9.57 4.34 -15.53
C PHE A 109 10.43 3.08 -15.62
N TRP A 110 10.03 2.11 -16.43
CA TRP A 110 10.80 0.87 -16.57
C TRP A 110 12.13 1.08 -17.26
N ALA A 111 12.19 1.91 -18.30
CA ALA A 111 13.44 2.25 -18.97
C ALA A 111 14.42 2.94 -18.01
N PHE A 112 13.95 3.90 -17.22
CA PHE A 112 14.75 4.55 -16.18
C PHE A 112 15.24 3.54 -15.13
N SER A 113 14.37 2.66 -14.63
CA SER A 113 14.73 1.66 -13.63
C SER A 113 15.77 0.66 -14.14
N ILE A 114 15.61 0.18 -15.37
CA ILE A 114 16.56 -0.74 -16.02
C ILE A 114 17.89 -0.04 -16.27
N LEU A 115 17.87 1.16 -16.83
CA LEU A 115 19.08 1.93 -17.10
C LEU A 115 19.84 2.23 -15.81
N PHE A 116 19.12 2.62 -14.75
CA PHE A 116 19.70 2.90 -13.46
C PHE A 116 20.34 1.65 -12.85
N PHE A 117 19.66 0.49 -12.94
CA PHE A 117 20.21 -0.80 -12.53
C PHE A 117 21.54 -1.11 -13.23
N PHE A 118 21.58 -0.98 -14.56
CA PHE A 118 22.79 -1.26 -15.31
C PHE A 118 23.93 -0.28 -15.01
N LEU A 119 23.66 1.01 -14.95
CA LEU A 119 24.68 2.03 -14.73
C LEU A 119 25.26 1.98 -13.30
N VAL A 120 24.43 1.71 -12.31
CA VAL A 120 24.83 1.83 -10.90
C VAL A 120 25.34 0.51 -10.32
N LEU A 121 24.78 -0.61 -10.74
CA LEU A 121 25.14 -1.91 -10.18
C LEU A 121 26.03 -2.74 -11.13
N SER A 122 25.67 -2.81 -12.40
CA SER A 122 26.38 -3.72 -13.31
C SER A 122 27.66 -3.11 -13.87
N LEU A 123 27.64 -1.84 -14.25
CA LEU A 123 28.80 -1.18 -14.87
C LEU A 123 30.02 -1.07 -13.95
N PRO A 124 29.91 -0.70 -12.65
CA PRO A 124 31.04 -0.66 -11.75
C PRO A 124 31.75 -2.00 -11.59
N ILE A 125 31.01 -3.12 -11.64
CA ILE A 125 31.57 -4.46 -11.52
C ILE A 125 32.45 -4.79 -12.72
N PHE A 126 32.00 -4.42 -13.92
CA PHE A 126 32.74 -4.65 -15.15
C PHE A 126 34.00 -3.80 -15.24
N LEU A 127 33.90 -2.53 -14.80
CA LEU A 127 35.00 -1.57 -14.99
C LEU A 127 36.00 -1.56 -13.82
N MET A 128 35.57 -1.91 -12.59
CA MET A 128 36.38 -1.82 -11.38
C MET A 128 36.13 -3.00 -10.42
N PRO A 129 36.43 -4.24 -10.81
CA PRO A 129 36.10 -5.43 -10.02
C PRO A 129 36.71 -5.44 -8.61
N ASN A 130 37.77 -4.67 -8.38
CA ASN A 130 38.49 -4.58 -7.09
C ASN A 130 38.08 -3.35 -6.25
N ALA A 131 37.23 -2.47 -6.77
CA ALA A 131 36.83 -1.22 -6.11
C ALA A 131 35.31 -1.14 -5.93
N ILE A 132 34.66 -2.27 -5.67
CA ILE A 132 33.21 -2.28 -5.37
C ILE A 132 33.03 -1.60 -4.01
N ASP A 133 32.78 -0.29 -4.07
CA ASP A 133 32.37 0.45 -2.90
C ASP A 133 30.87 0.25 -2.67
N ILE A 134 30.56 -0.67 -1.77
CA ILE A 134 29.20 -1.02 -1.38
C ILE A 134 28.43 0.20 -0.89
N ALA A 135 29.11 1.17 -0.28
CA ALA A 135 28.49 2.43 0.18
C ALA A 135 27.88 3.23 -0.98
N HIS A 136 28.55 3.28 -2.13
CA HIS A 136 28.01 3.94 -3.32
C HIS A 136 26.76 3.21 -3.86
N GLY A 137 26.71 1.88 -3.80
CA GLY A 137 25.55 1.10 -4.21
C GLY A 137 24.33 1.37 -3.31
N TYR A 138 24.53 1.45 -1.98
CA TYR A 138 23.46 1.83 -1.05
C TYR A 138 22.98 3.26 -1.27
N LEU A 139 23.89 4.22 -1.41
CA LEU A 139 23.52 5.63 -1.67
C LEU A 139 22.69 5.74 -2.96
N ALA A 140 23.12 5.08 -4.02
CA ALA A 140 22.42 5.11 -5.29
C ALA A 140 21.04 4.46 -5.20
N SER A 141 20.89 3.31 -4.52
CA SER A 141 19.58 2.65 -4.32
C SER A 141 18.62 3.53 -3.50
N THR A 142 19.14 4.24 -2.50
CA THR A 142 18.35 5.16 -1.67
C THR A 142 17.92 6.39 -2.46
N LEU A 143 18.79 6.95 -3.30
CA LEU A 143 18.44 8.05 -4.21
C LEU A 143 17.37 7.64 -5.22
N TYR A 144 17.50 6.44 -5.81
CA TYR A 144 16.46 5.89 -6.68
C TYR A 144 15.10 5.78 -5.95
N ALA A 145 15.10 5.21 -4.73
CA ALA A 145 13.91 5.09 -3.91
C ALA A 145 13.29 6.46 -3.61
N ALA A 146 14.12 7.45 -3.23
CA ALA A 146 13.66 8.81 -2.93
C ALA A 146 12.99 9.48 -4.15
N VAL A 147 13.56 9.35 -5.34
CA VAL A 147 12.97 9.89 -6.58
C VAL A 147 11.62 9.25 -6.87
N CYS A 148 11.52 7.92 -6.77
CA CYS A 148 10.27 7.19 -7.02
C CYS A 148 9.18 7.57 -5.99
N GLN A 149 9.54 7.68 -4.72
CA GLN A 149 8.64 8.07 -3.63
C GLN A 149 8.18 9.51 -3.77
N PHE A 150 9.10 10.43 -4.10
CA PHE A 150 8.74 11.82 -4.37
C PHE A 150 7.73 11.92 -5.51
N TYR A 151 7.96 11.21 -6.61
CA TYR A 151 7.04 11.21 -7.74
C TYR A 151 5.68 10.61 -7.38
N ALA A 152 5.64 9.47 -6.67
CA ALA A 152 4.39 8.87 -6.21
C ALA A 152 3.61 9.82 -5.28
N THR A 153 4.31 10.45 -4.32
CA THR A 153 3.74 11.45 -3.41
C THR A 153 3.21 12.66 -4.17
N PHE A 154 3.94 13.17 -5.15
CA PHE A 154 3.50 14.26 -6.02
C PHE A 154 2.19 13.90 -6.76
N VAL A 155 2.08 12.69 -7.32
CA VAL A 155 0.84 12.22 -7.98
C VAL A 155 -0.33 12.23 -6.99
N ILE A 156 -0.12 11.73 -5.76
CA ILE A 156 -1.12 11.69 -4.70
C ILE A 156 -1.56 13.11 -4.30
N ILE A 157 -0.63 14.01 -4.04
CA ILE A 157 -0.92 15.40 -3.63
C ILE A 157 -1.68 16.14 -4.75
N ARG A 158 -1.22 16.03 -5.99
CA ARG A 158 -1.86 16.68 -7.14
C ARG A 158 -3.31 16.24 -7.34
N ASN A 159 -3.61 14.99 -7.03
CA ASN A 159 -4.93 14.40 -7.23
C ASN A 159 -5.68 14.15 -5.91
N ARG A 160 -5.31 14.82 -4.82
CA ARG A 160 -5.85 14.58 -3.46
C ARG A 160 -7.38 14.62 -3.37
N ALA A 161 -8.04 15.44 -4.19
CA ALA A 161 -9.50 15.54 -4.22
C ALA A 161 -10.20 14.26 -4.69
N LYS A 162 -9.49 13.36 -5.39
CA LYS A 162 -10.02 12.09 -5.88
C LYS A 162 -9.75 10.92 -4.92
N LEU A 163 -8.97 11.14 -3.86
CA LEU A 163 -8.62 10.10 -2.89
C LEU A 163 -9.87 9.68 -2.10
N PRO A 164 -10.09 8.36 -1.91
CA PRO A 164 -11.05 7.88 -0.94
C PRO A 164 -10.71 8.42 0.46
N GLN A 165 -11.74 8.65 1.30
CA GLN A 165 -11.53 9.18 2.65
C GLN A 165 -10.53 8.36 3.47
N PHE A 166 -10.53 7.04 3.28
CA PHE A 166 -9.57 6.13 3.90
C PHE A 166 -8.11 6.52 3.62
N PHE A 167 -7.82 6.96 2.39
CA PHE A 167 -6.47 7.35 1.96
C PHE A 167 -6.16 8.85 2.16
N GLY A 168 -7.03 9.59 2.83
CA GLY A 168 -6.86 11.03 3.06
C GLY A 168 -5.58 11.42 3.82
N PHE A 169 -4.98 10.49 4.57
CA PHE A 169 -3.70 10.68 5.26
C PHE A 169 -2.46 10.58 4.34
N LEU A 170 -2.59 9.94 3.18
CA LEU A 170 -1.47 9.65 2.27
C LEU A 170 -0.63 10.86 1.86
N PRO A 171 -1.21 12.05 1.57
CA PRO A 171 -0.40 13.21 1.22
C PRO A 171 0.61 13.60 2.32
N VAL A 172 0.15 13.63 3.56
CA VAL A 172 0.98 13.97 4.73
C VAL A 172 1.99 12.86 5.00
N PHE A 173 1.53 11.63 4.96
CA PHE A 173 2.36 10.46 5.18
C PHE A 173 3.45 10.31 4.11
N GLY A 174 3.10 10.47 2.82
CA GLY A 174 4.05 10.42 1.72
C GLY A 174 5.13 11.51 1.84
N LEU A 175 4.75 12.73 2.20
CA LEU A 175 5.70 13.82 2.42
C LEU A 175 6.64 13.52 3.60
N ALA A 176 6.09 13.07 4.73
CA ALA A 176 6.89 12.66 5.89
C ALA A 176 7.87 11.54 5.53
N PHE A 177 7.43 10.55 4.75
CA PHE A 177 8.26 9.44 4.32
C PHE A 177 9.40 9.87 3.39
N VAL A 178 9.16 10.82 2.47
CA VAL A 178 10.21 11.42 1.62
C VAL A 178 11.22 12.16 2.49
N VAL A 179 10.76 13.01 3.43
CA VAL A 179 11.65 13.77 4.33
C VAL A 179 12.52 12.81 5.15
N MET A 180 11.94 11.73 5.69
CA MET A 180 12.69 10.76 6.48
C MET A 180 13.73 9.99 5.66
N ASN A 181 13.44 9.68 4.39
CA ASN A 181 14.45 9.08 3.50
C ASN A 181 15.60 10.06 3.20
N VAL A 182 15.30 11.35 2.97
CA VAL A 182 16.34 12.37 2.79
C VAL A 182 17.19 12.49 4.06
N LEU A 183 16.58 12.51 5.24
CA LEU A 183 17.30 12.56 6.52
C LEU A 183 18.15 11.31 6.73
N SER A 184 17.68 10.12 6.32
CA SER A 184 18.48 8.89 6.36
C SER A 184 19.73 9.02 5.49
N VAL A 185 19.57 9.45 4.23
CA VAL A 185 20.72 9.69 3.33
C VAL A 185 21.71 10.69 3.92
N LEU A 186 21.22 11.81 4.46
CA LEU A 186 22.07 12.83 5.07
C LEU A 186 22.80 12.27 6.30
N ASN A 187 22.11 11.46 7.13
CA ASN A 187 22.72 10.83 8.29
C ASN A 187 23.81 9.83 7.88
N ASP A 188 23.56 9.02 6.86
CA ASP A 188 24.52 8.02 6.38
C ASP A 188 25.72 8.68 5.70
N THR A 189 25.51 9.80 5.00
CA THR A 189 26.58 10.52 4.28
C THR A 189 27.40 11.40 5.23
N PHE A 190 26.74 12.18 6.10
CA PHE A 190 27.39 13.20 6.93
C PHE A 190 27.51 12.81 8.41
N ARG A 191 27.04 11.63 8.80
CA ARG A 191 27.05 11.12 10.19
C ARG A 191 26.43 12.13 11.18
N PHE A 192 25.34 12.81 10.80
CA PHE A 192 24.66 13.80 11.64
C PHE A 192 24.26 13.26 13.01
N GLY A 193 23.97 11.97 13.13
CA GLY A 193 23.70 11.31 14.39
C GLY A 193 24.87 11.41 15.37
N ALA A 194 26.09 11.40 14.87
CA ALA A 194 27.28 11.54 15.71
C ALA A 194 27.40 12.97 16.31
N LEU A 195 26.97 14.01 15.60
CA LEU A 195 26.93 15.40 16.08
C LEU A 195 25.90 15.59 17.20
N LEU A 196 24.83 14.77 17.20
CA LEU A 196 23.77 14.82 18.21
C LEU A 196 23.98 13.80 19.35
N GLY A 197 25.14 13.12 19.39
CA GLY A 197 25.43 12.07 20.38
C GLY A 197 24.57 10.79 20.18
N VAL A 198 23.88 10.69 19.06
CA VAL A 198 23.05 9.52 18.69
C VAL A 198 23.68 8.86 17.47
N PRO A 199 24.68 7.98 17.63
CA PRO A 199 25.30 7.30 16.50
C PRO A 199 24.26 6.42 15.80
N ALA A 200 24.10 6.61 14.50
CA ALA A 200 23.37 5.73 13.58
C ALA A 200 21.98 5.27 14.04
N PHE A 201 21.00 6.22 14.13
CA PHE A 201 19.61 5.83 14.34
C PHE A 201 19.08 5.14 13.06
N PRO A 202 18.46 3.94 13.16
CA PRO A 202 17.93 3.22 12.01
C PRO A 202 16.61 3.87 11.54
N PHE A 203 16.69 5.07 10.95
CA PHE A 203 15.53 5.84 10.55
C PHE A 203 14.64 5.06 9.58
N SER A 204 15.23 4.41 8.57
CA SER A 204 14.49 3.73 7.53
C SER A 204 13.65 2.55 8.06
N PRO A 205 14.19 1.56 8.79
CA PRO A 205 13.38 0.47 9.37
C PRO A 205 12.32 0.97 10.35
N PHE A 206 12.63 1.97 11.16
CA PHE A 206 11.68 2.52 12.14
C PHE A 206 10.51 3.22 11.45
N CYS A 207 10.78 4.00 10.40
CA CYS A 207 9.73 4.65 9.62
C CYS A 207 8.86 3.64 8.88
N LEU A 208 9.43 2.57 8.35
CA LEU A 208 8.67 1.49 7.71
C LEU A 208 7.76 0.79 8.71
N PHE A 209 8.25 0.49 9.92
CA PHE A 209 7.42 -0.06 11.00
C PHE A 209 6.23 0.85 11.35
N LEU A 210 6.47 2.16 11.50
CA LEU A 210 5.38 3.12 11.74
C LEU A 210 4.39 3.18 10.58
N ALA A 211 4.89 3.08 9.34
CA ALA A 211 4.05 3.01 8.14
C ALA A 211 3.14 1.80 8.16
N ASP A 212 3.68 0.63 8.48
CA ASP A 212 2.92 -0.62 8.58
C ASP A 212 1.83 -0.52 9.65
N LEU A 213 2.15 0.02 10.83
CA LEU A 213 1.16 0.24 11.89
C LEU A 213 0.04 1.17 11.44
N PHE A 214 0.37 2.27 10.73
CA PHE A 214 -0.63 3.19 10.19
C PHE A 214 -1.54 2.52 9.17
N ILE A 215 -0.97 1.69 8.29
CA ILE A 215 -1.73 0.93 7.28
C ILE A 215 -2.65 -0.06 7.96
N VAL A 216 -2.15 -0.84 8.92
CA VAL A 216 -2.95 -1.81 9.68
C VAL A 216 -4.09 -1.12 10.43
N PHE A 217 -3.79 -0.04 11.15
CA PHE A 217 -4.81 0.75 11.87
C PHE A 217 -5.86 1.32 10.91
N GLY A 218 -5.44 1.88 9.79
CA GLY A 218 -6.34 2.39 8.77
C GLY A 218 -7.23 1.30 8.19
N CYS A 219 -6.69 0.13 7.87
CA CYS A 219 -7.47 -1.01 7.38
C CYS A 219 -8.48 -1.51 8.42
N ILE A 220 -8.07 -1.63 9.69
CA ILE A 220 -8.96 -2.02 10.79
C ILE A 220 -10.10 -0.99 10.92
N ARG A 221 -9.78 0.31 10.95
CA ARG A 221 -10.78 1.38 11.02
C ARG A 221 -11.79 1.30 9.87
N GLU A 222 -11.32 1.07 8.65
CA GLU A 222 -12.21 0.96 7.48
C GLU A 222 -13.09 -0.30 7.55
N LEU A 223 -12.54 -1.42 8.02
CA LEU A 223 -13.29 -2.65 8.23
C LEU A 223 -14.36 -2.47 9.30
N LEU A 224 -14.05 -1.79 10.39
CA LEU A 224 -15.01 -1.47 11.47
C LEU A 224 -16.05 -0.46 10.99
N ARG A 225 -15.65 0.61 10.30
CA ARG A 225 -16.57 1.62 9.75
C ARG A 225 -17.59 1.01 8.79
N LYS A 226 -17.20 0.05 7.95
CA LYS A 226 -18.15 -0.67 7.08
C LYS A 226 -19.09 -1.58 7.83
N LYS A 227 -18.76 -1.94 9.08
CA LYS A 227 -19.66 -2.68 9.96
C LYS A 227 -20.65 -1.76 10.69
N GLU A 228 -20.25 -0.53 11.00
CA GLU A 228 -21.11 0.53 11.56
C GLU A 228 -21.89 1.28 10.47
N GLY A 229 -21.37 1.32 9.26
CA GLY A 229 -22.06 1.78 8.06
C GLY A 229 -22.95 0.69 7.47
N THR A 230 -23.80 0.06 8.29
CA THR A 230 -25.03 -0.54 7.80
C THR A 230 -25.74 0.58 7.06
N LEU A 231 -25.71 0.50 5.74
CA LEU A 231 -26.22 1.47 4.77
C LEU A 231 -27.36 2.28 5.39
N ALA A 232 -27.08 3.53 5.77
CA ALA A 232 -28.13 4.53 5.75
C ALA A 232 -28.57 4.58 4.28
N LEU A 233 -29.68 3.96 3.98
CA LEU A 233 -30.30 4.07 2.68
C LEU A 233 -30.37 5.55 2.34
N PRO A 234 -30.12 5.95 1.07
CA PRO A 234 -30.37 7.31 0.67
C PRO A 234 -31.81 7.64 1.09
N GLY A 235 -31.97 8.49 2.12
CA GLY A 235 -33.28 8.85 2.64
C GLY A 235 -33.48 8.63 4.15
N GLY A 236 -32.50 8.12 4.90
CA GLY A 236 -32.59 7.99 6.38
C GLY A 236 -33.67 7.00 6.89
N LEU A 237 -34.24 6.18 5.98
CA LEU A 237 -35.26 5.20 6.33
C LEU A 237 -34.61 4.00 7.04
N ASP A 238 -34.82 3.91 8.34
CA ASP A 238 -34.51 2.68 9.09
C ASP A 238 -35.62 1.64 8.78
N LEU A 239 -35.33 0.80 7.78
CA LEU A 239 -36.27 -0.27 7.36
C LEU A 239 -36.06 -1.58 8.13
N GLY A 240 -35.22 -1.61 9.16
CA GLY A 240 -34.90 -2.83 9.90
C GLY A 240 -34.34 -3.95 9.00
N LEU A 241 -33.55 -3.57 8.00
CA LEU A 241 -32.94 -4.53 7.04
C LEU A 241 -31.82 -5.30 7.72
N THR A 242 -31.66 -6.56 7.35
CA THR A 242 -30.47 -7.34 7.70
C THR A 242 -29.26 -6.87 6.88
N ASP A 243 -28.04 -7.20 7.34
CA ASP A 243 -26.80 -6.86 6.62
C ASP A 243 -26.86 -7.28 5.14
N ARG A 244 -27.43 -8.47 4.89
CA ARG A 244 -27.54 -9.02 3.53
C ARG A 244 -28.58 -8.29 2.67
N GLU A 245 -29.68 -7.89 3.25
CA GLU A 245 -30.70 -7.08 2.58
C GLU A 245 -30.17 -5.68 2.29
N SER A 246 -29.37 -5.12 3.17
CA SER A 246 -28.70 -3.84 2.99
C SER A 246 -27.67 -3.84 1.87
N GLU A 247 -27.00 -4.99 1.61
CA GLU A 247 -26.13 -5.18 0.45
C GLU A 247 -26.89 -5.28 -0.88
N ILE A 248 -28.10 -5.83 -0.84
CA ILE A 248 -28.92 -6.06 -2.03
C ILE A 248 -29.65 -4.79 -2.49
N VAL A 249 -30.11 -3.94 -1.58
CA VAL A 249 -30.89 -2.73 -1.91
C VAL A 249 -30.15 -1.80 -2.89
N PRO A 250 -28.87 -1.44 -2.69
CA PRO A 250 -28.15 -0.60 -3.66
C PRO A 250 -28.10 -1.22 -5.06
N LEU A 251 -27.94 -2.53 -5.16
CA LEU A 251 -27.90 -3.25 -6.43
C LEU A 251 -29.27 -3.25 -7.13
N ILE A 252 -30.35 -3.25 -6.34
CA ILE A 252 -31.70 -3.02 -6.85
C ILE A 252 -31.83 -1.58 -7.41
N VAL A 253 -31.30 -0.60 -6.71
CA VAL A 253 -31.31 0.83 -7.13
C VAL A 253 -30.47 1.03 -8.40
N GLU A 254 -29.35 0.32 -8.55
CA GLU A 254 -28.56 0.29 -9.78
C GLU A 254 -29.27 -0.36 -10.98
N GLY A 255 -30.43 -0.96 -10.77
CA GLY A 255 -31.23 -1.59 -11.83
C GLY A 255 -30.84 -3.03 -12.17
N LEU A 256 -29.97 -3.69 -11.39
CA LEU A 256 -29.46 -5.04 -11.64
C LEU A 256 -30.57 -6.09 -11.49
N SER A 257 -30.64 -7.08 -12.41
CA SER A 257 -31.54 -8.23 -12.27
C SER A 257 -31.16 -9.13 -11.08
N ASN A 258 -32.07 -10.03 -10.66
CA ASN A 258 -31.77 -10.97 -9.58
C ASN A 258 -30.60 -11.89 -9.92
N GLU A 259 -30.45 -12.26 -11.18
CA GLU A 259 -29.34 -13.07 -11.70
C GLU A 259 -28.01 -12.29 -11.61
N ALA A 260 -28.01 -11.01 -11.99
CA ALA A 260 -26.84 -10.16 -11.91
C ALA A 260 -26.43 -9.90 -10.45
N ILE A 261 -27.41 -9.68 -9.55
CA ILE A 261 -27.17 -9.55 -8.12
C ILE A 261 -26.60 -10.85 -7.55
N ALA A 262 -27.16 -12.00 -7.92
CA ALA A 262 -26.73 -13.31 -7.50
C ALA A 262 -25.25 -13.57 -7.88
N SER A 263 -24.89 -13.27 -9.13
CA SER A 263 -23.51 -13.35 -9.61
C SER A 263 -22.56 -12.42 -8.85
N LYS A 264 -22.98 -11.17 -8.61
CA LYS A 264 -22.18 -10.16 -7.92
C LYS A 264 -21.95 -10.50 -6.44
N LEU A 265 -22.92 -11.14 -5.80
CA LEU A 265 -22.90 -11.51 -4.39
C LEU A 265 -22.52 -12.98 -4.12
N PHE A 266 -22.23 -13.76 -5.16
CA PHE A 266 -21.88 -15.20 -5.08
C PHE A 266 -22.92 -16.04 -4.34
N ILE A 267 -24.22 -15.81 -4.62
CA ILE A 267 -25.35 -16.58 -4.08
C ILE A 267 -26.29 -17.03 -5.20
N SER A 268 -27.27 -17.88 -4.89
CA SER A 268 -28.25 -18.32 -5.90
C SER A 268 -29.26 -17.21 -6.24
N PRO A 269 -29.77 -17.15 -7.49
CA PRO A 269 -30.87 -16.24 -7.86
C PRO A 269 -32.12 -16.43 -6.99
N HIS A 270 -32.36 -17.66 -6.55
CA HIS A 270 -33.46 -17.99 -5.63
C HIS A 270 -33.25 -17.32 -4.25
N THR A 271 -32.03 -17.33 -3.74
CA THR A 271 -31.67 -16.64 -2.49
C THR A 271 -31.88 -15.13 -2.61
N VAL A 272 -31.47 -14.55 -3.73
CA VAL A 272 -31.71 -13.10 -4.00
C VAL A 272 -33.20 -12.82 -4.03
N LYS A 273 -34.02 -13.64 -4.70
CA LYS A 273 -35.49 -13.47 -4.74
C LYS A 273 -36.08 -13.45 -3.35
N ASN A 274 -35.65 -14.33 -2.45
CA ASN A 274 -36.12 -14.38 -1.07
C ASN A 274 -35.78 -13.09 -0.30
N HIS A 275 -34.53 -12.59 -0.43
CA HIS A 275 -34.14 -11.32 0.15
C HIS A 275 -34.92 -10.14 -0.41
N VAL A 276 -35.15 -10.07 -1.72
CA VAL A 276 -35.94 -9.03 -2.38
C VAL A 276 -37.38 -9.03 -1.86
N THR A 277 -37.99 -10.20 -1.68
CA THR A 277 -39.34 -10.32 -1.10
C THR A 277 -39.36 -9.81 0.34
N SER A 278 -38.34 -10.15 1.16
CA SER A 278 -38.22 -9.65 2.52
C SER A 278 -38.01 -8.14 2.57
N ILE A 279 -37.19 -7.58 1.66
CA ILE A 279 -36.97 -6.12 1.52
C ILE A 279 -38.30 -5.41 1.20
N PHE A 280 -39.09 -5.92 0.24
CA PHE A 280 -40.38 -5.32 -0.09
C PHE A 280 -41.32 -5.33 1.12
N ARG A 281 -41.41 -6.44 1.85
CA ARG A 281 -42.21 -6.54 3.07
C ARG A 281 -41.77 -5.51 4.13
N LYS A 282 -40.48 -5.38 4.38
CA LYS A 282 -39.92 -4.47 5.39
C LYS A 282 -40.05 -3.00 4.98
N SER A 283 -39.90 -2.68 3.71
CA SER A 283 -40.05 -1.33 3.19
C SER A 283 -41.51 -0.91 2.91
N GLY A 284 -42.46 -1.85 3.01
CA GLY A 284 -43.84 -1.64 2.60
C GLY A 284 -44.02 -1.42 1.09
N ALA A 285 -42.98 -1.76 0.28
CA ALA A 285 -43.03 -1.63 -1.16
C ALA A 285 -43.76 -2.83 -1.80
N THR A 286 -44.62 -2.57 -2.78
CA THR A 286 -45.36 -3.60 -3.50
C THR A 286 -44.58 -4.21 -4.66
N ASN A 287 -43.63 -3.46 -5.20
CA ASN A 287 -42.77 -3.89 -6.30
C ASN A 287 -41.46 -3.09 -6.32
N ARG A 288 -40.60 -3.45 -7.28
CA ARG A 288 -39.27 -2.83 -7.41
C ARG A 288 -39.33 -1.32 -7.71
N PHE A 289 -40.29 -0.89 -8.52
CA PHE A 289 -40.48 0.50 -8.87
C PHE A 289 -40.99 1.33 -7.67
N ASP A 290 -41.91 0.78 -6.87
CA ASP A 290 -42.40 1.38 -5.65
C ASP A 290 -41.26 1.51 -4.59
N LEU A 291 -40.38 0.51 -4.49
CA LEU A 291 -39.19 0.60 -3.65
C LEU A 291 -38.28 1.78 -4.06
N LEU A 292 -37.99 1.90 -5.36
CA LEU A 292 -37.17 2.99 -5.88
C LEU A 292 -37.80 4.36 -5.61
N LYS A 293 -39.11 4.49 -5.77
CA LYS A 293 -39.88 5.73 -5.52
C LYS A 293 -39.80 6.12 -4.04
N ARG A 294 -39.93 5.18 -3.11
CA ARG A 294 -39.85 5.41 -1.66
C ARG A 294 -38.43 5.84 -1.23
N ILE A 295 -37.40 5.19 -1.77
CA ILE A 295 -36.01 5.57 -1.52
C ILE A 295 -35.71 6.96 -2.09
N SER A 296 -36.25 7.32 -3.25
CA SER A 296 -36.08 8.65 -3.87
C SER A 296 -36.83 9.74 -3.09
N ALA A 297 -38.03 9.45 -2.58
CA ALA A 297 -38.84 10.38 -1.80
C ALA A 297 -38.21 10.71 -0.44
N GLY A 298 -37.54 9.75 0.21
CA GLY A 298 -36.78 9.98 1.44
C GLY A 298 -35.53 10.85 1.25
N LYS A 299 -35.09 11.13 0.01
CA LYS A 299 -34.04 12.11 -0.29
C LYS A 299 -34.51 13.55 -0.33
N ALA A 300 -35.82 13.79 -0.37
CA ALA A 300 -36.42 15.12 -0.57
C ALA A 300 -36.94 15.76 0.73
N SER A 301 -36.81 15.06 1.87
CA SER A 301 -37.08 15.55 3.21
C SER A 301 -35.81 15.63 4.06
#